data_6da92b6faeb57407d14e65098d9cd32e
#
_entry.id   6da92b6faeb57407d14e65098d9cd32e
#
_cell.length_a   1.000
_cell.length_b   1.000
_cell.length_c   1.000
_cell.angle_alpha   90.00
_cell.angle_beta   90.00
_cell.angle_gamma   90.00
#
_symmetry.space_group_name_H-M   'P 1'
#
loop_
_entity.id
_entity.type
_entity.pdbx_description
1 polymer ?
#
loop_
_entity_poly.entity_id
_entity_poly.type
_entity_poly.pdbx_seq_one_letter_code
_entity_poly.pdbx_strand_id
1 'polypeptide(L)'
;MSTLPVADARAHLSRLIDEATTTHERFEITRNGRRAAVLLSADDYDTLQDMIAVLSDAELLTAHHEGRAAIDAGDYLDADQLTHAMREAGRLAR
;
A
#
# COMPACT_ATOMS: atom_id res chain seq x y z
N MET A 1 11.84 -1.45 11.06
CA MET A 1 11.08 -0.22 10.76
C MET A 1 11.28 0.79 11.89
N SER A 2 11.64 2.00 11.54
CA SER A 2 11.83 3.07 12.53
C SER A 2 10.53 3.82 12.75
N THR A 3 10.27 4.21 14.00
CA THR A 3 9.06 4.92 14.37
C THR A 3 9.39 6.35 14.79
N LEU A 4 8.66 7.33 14.28
CA LEU A 4 8.87 8.72 14.63
C LEU A 4 7.56 9.52 14.55
N PRO A 5 7.45 10.60 15.35
CA PRO A 5 6.28 11.48 15.28
C PRO A 5 6.21 12.25 13.96
N VAL A 6 5.02 12.67 13.57
CA VAL A 6 4.81 13.43 12.34
C VAL A 6 5.62 14.73 12.31
N ALA A 7 5.83 15.36 13.46
CA ALA A 7 6.62 16.60 13.54
C ALA A 7 8.08 16.34 13.13
N ASP A 8 8.65 15.23 13.58
CA ASP A 8 10.02 14.83 13.22
C ASP A 8 10.09 14.44 11.75
N ALA A 9 9.09 13.71 11.26
CA ALA A 9 9.01 13.36 9.85
C ALA A 9 8.98 14.59 8.96
N ARG A 10 8.19 15.59 9.34
CA ARG A 10 8.11 16.86 8.62
C ARG A 10 9.45 17.59 8.60
N ALA A 11 10.11 17.66 9.75
CA ALA A 11 11.38 18.36 9.90
C ALA A 11 12.50 17.74 9.08
N HIS A 12 12.46 16.42 8.86
CA HIS A 12 13.53 15.67 8.23
C HIS A 12 13.09 14.87 7.01
N LEU A 13 12.02 15.31 6.35
CA LEU A 13 11.38 14.54 5.28
C LEU A 13 12.37 14.21 4.16
N SER A 14 13.16 15.16 3.72
CA SER A 14 14.13 14.95 2.64
C SER A 14 15.14 13.85 3.01
N ARG A 15 15.65 13.90 4.24
CA ARG A 15 16.58 12.88 4.74
C ARG A 15 15.92 11.50 4.83
N LEU A 16 14.66 11.46 5.28
CA LEU A 16 13.93 10.20 5.38
C LEU A 16 13.70 9.58 4.00
N ILE A 17 13.40 10.40 3.00
CA ILE A 17 13.27 9.94 1.63
C ILE A 17 14.60 9.40 1.11
N ASP A 18 15.70 10.09 1.36
CA ASP A 18 17.03 9.62 0.97
C ASP A 18 17.37 8.28 1.61
N GLU A 19 17.11 8.12 2.90
CA GLU A 19 17.34 6.85 3.59
C GLU A 19 16.44 5.74 3.06
N ALA A 20 15.17 6.05 2.83
CA ALA A 20 14.22 5.07 2.30
C ALA A 20 14.64 4.57 0.91
N THR A 21 15.14 5.48 0.06
CA THR A 21 15.55 5.11 -1.30
C THR A 21 16.91 4.41 -1.35
N THR A 22 17.82 4.77 -0.46
CA THR A 22 19.19 4.25 -0.45
C THR A 22 19.31 2.94 0.33
N THR A 23 18.71 2.88 1.53
CA THR A 23 18.85 1.73 2.43
C THR A 23 17.59 0.87 2.53
N HIS A 24 16.53 1.24 1.81
CA HIS A 24 15.22 0.59 1.88
C HIS A 24 14.62 0.61 3.28
N GLU A 25 15.01 1.59 4.09
CA GLU A 25 14.45 1.79 5.42
C GLU A 25 12.98 2.22 5.30
N ARG A 26 12.15 1.72 6.18
CA ARG A 26 10.75 2.09 6.27
C ARG A 26 10.52 2.83 7.58
N PHE A 27 9.73 3.87 7.53
CA PHE A 27 9.45 4.72 8.69
C PHE A 27 7.97 4.68 9.01
N GLU A 28 7.66 4.33 10.25
CA GLU A 28 6.30 4.42 10.75
C GLU A 28 6.12 5.80 11.38
N ILE A 29 5.16 6.57 10.84
CA ILE A 29 4.90 7.93 11.29
C ILE A 29 3.69 7.93 12.20
N THR A 30 3.85 8.49 13.40
CA THR A 30 2.77 8.55 14.39
C THR A 30 2.23 9.97 14.51
N ARG A 31 0.95 10.03 14.86
CA ARG A 31 0.27 11.27 15.20
C ARG A 31 -0.45 11.06 16.52
N ASN A 32 -0.16 11.91 17.51
CA ASN A 32 -0.73 11.80 18.86
C ASN A 32 -0.48 10.39 19.46
N GLY A 33 0.71 9.85 19.23
CA GLY A 33 1.10 8.54 19.73
C GLY A 33 0.50 7.36 18.98
N ARG A 34 -0.26 7.61 17.93
CA ARG A 34 -0.92 6.55 17.15
C ARG A 34 -0.28 6.45 15.77
N ARG A 35 -0.15 5.22 15.30
CA ARG A 35 0.32 4.93 13.96
C ARG A 35 -0.61 5.56 12.93
N ALA A 36 -0.10 6.47 12.10
CA ALA A 36 -0.89 7.22 11.13
C ALA A 36 -0.49 6.92 9.69
N ALA A 37 0.81 6.70 9.43
CA ALA A 37 1.31 6.54 8.07
C ALA A 37 2.60 5.73 8.06
N VAL A 38 2.98 5.25 6.88
CA VAL A 38 4.26 4.60 6.66
C VAL A 38 4.93 5.27 5.46
N LEU A 39 6.21 5.59 5.62
CA LEU A 39 7.04 6.13 4.55
C LEU A 39 7.97 5.01 4.06
N LEU A 40 7.97 4.78 2.76
CA LEU A 40 8.87 3.83 2.12
C LEU A 40 9.21 4.34 0.74
N SER A 41 10.27 3.78 0.13
CA SER A 41 10.63 4.18 -1.23
C SER A 41 9.55 3.77 -2.24
N ALA A 42 9.48 4.49 -3.35
CA ALA A 42 8.57 4.13 -4.43
C ALA A 42 8.87 2.73 -4.97
N ASP A 43 10.16 2.35 -5.03
CA ASP A 43 10.56 1.01 -5.47
C ASP A 43 10.04 -0.07 -4.51
N ASP A 44 10.13 0.18 -3.20
CA ASP A 44 9.60 -0.75 -2.21
C ASP A 44 8.08 -0.87 -2.31
N TYR A 45 7.41 0.24 -2.54
CA TYR A 45 5.97 0.25 -2.75
C TYR A 45 5.59 -0.59 -3.97
N ASP A 46 6.30 -0.37 -5.09
CA ASP A 46 6.05 -1.13 -6.32
C ASP A 46 6.29 -2.63 -6.11
N THR A 47 7.36 -2.98 -5.38
CA THR A 47 7.65 -4.37 -5.04
C THR A 47 6.52 -4.99 -4.22
N LEU A 48 6.01 -4.26 -3.23
CA LEU A 48 4.88 -4.74 -2.42
C LEU A 48 3.63 -4.94 -3.28
N GLN A 49 3.35 -4.02 -4.20
CA GLN A 49 2.21 -4.15 -5.12
C GLN A 49 2.38 -5.37 -6.03
N ASP A 50 3.58 -5.60 -6.53
CA ASP A 50 3.88 -6.78 -7.36
C ASP A 50 3.68 -8.07 -6.57
N MET A 51 4.13 -8.11 -5.32
CA MET A 51 3.94 -9.26 -4.44
C MET A 51 2.46 -9.53 -4.18
N ILE A 52 1.68 -8.49 -3.95
CA ILE A 52 0.23 -8.62 -3.76
C ILE A 52 -0.41 -9.16 -5.03
N ALA A 53 -0.01 -8.66 -6.19
CA ALA A 53 -0.52 -9.13 -7.49
C ALA A 53 -0.22 -10.61 -7.70
N VAL A 54 1.00 -11.04 -7.42
CA VAL A 54 1.40 -12.45 -7.54
C VAL A 54 0.60 -13.34 -6.60
N LEU A 55 0.44 -12.92 -5.35
CA LEU A 55 -0.34 -13.67 -4.37
C LEU A 55 -1.82 -13.73 -4.74
N SER A 56 -2.36 -12.63 -5.25
CA SER A 56 -3.75 -12.57 -5.71
C SER A 56 -3.97 -13.49 -6.91
N ASP A 57 -3.03 -13.55 -7.84
CA ASP A 57 -3.10 -14.46 -8.98
C ASP A 57 -3.03 -15.92 -8.52
N ALA A 58 -2.17 -16.24 -7.56
CA ALA A 58 -2.09 -17.59 -6.99
C ALA A 58 -3.38 -17.97 -6.28
N GLU A 59 -3.97 -17.04 -5.53
CA GLU A 59 -5.27 -17.25 -4.89
C GLU A 59 -6.38 -17.43 -5.92
N LEU A 60 -6.35 -16.62 -7.00
CA LEU A 60 -7.31 -16.75 -8.09
C LEU A 60 -7.19 -18.09 -8.79
N LEU A 61 -5.96 -18.59 -9.01
CA LEU A 61 -5.76 -19.91 -9.58
C LEU A 61 -6.33 -21.00 -8.69
N THR A 62 -6.16 -20.87 -7.39
CA THR A 62 -6.72 -21.80 -6.41
C THR A 62 -8.24 -21.63 -6.32
N ALA A 63 -8.70 -20.40 -6.19
CA ALA A 63 -10.11 -20.07 -6.07
C ALA A 63 -10.86 -20.18 -7.40
N HIS A 64 -10.15 -20.18 -8.53
CA HIS A 64 -10.77 -20.33 -9.86
C HIS A 64 -11.55 -21.62 -9.96
N HIS A 65 -11.05 -22.66 -9.30
CA HIS A 65 -11.74 -23.94 -9.26
C HIS A 65 -12.89 -23.97 -8.25
N GLU A 66 -12.88 -23.04 -7.29
CA GLU A 66 -13.83 -23.05 -6.17
C GLU A 66 -14.79 -21.86 -6.20
N GLY A 67 -14.37 -20.69 -6.71
CA GLY A 67 -15.09 -19.45 -6.57
C GLY A 67 -15.43 -18.71 -7.85
N ARG A 68 -15.28 -19.36 -9.02
CA ARG A 68 -15.56 -18.72 -10.29
C ARG A 68 -17.01 -18.20 -10.37
N ALA A 69 -17.92 -18.93 -9.77
CA ALA A 69 -19.32 -18.54 -9.75
C ALA A 69 -19.57 -17.22 -9.02
N ALA A 70 -18.83 -16.97 -7.93
CA ALA A 70 -18.92 -15.72 -7.19
C ALA A 70 -18.40 -14.53 -8.02
N ILE A 71 -17.32 -14.73 -8.78
CA ILE A 71 -16.78 -13.73 -9.69
C ILE A 71 -17.79 -13.43 -10.80
N ASP A 72 -18.34 -14.46 -11.40
CA ASP A 72 -19.33 -14.34 -12.46
C ASP A 72 -20.61 -13.66 -11.96
N ALA A 73 -20.90 -13.80 -10.68
CA ALA A 73 -22.06 -13.15 -10.05
C ALA A 73 -21.81 -11.67 -9.71
N GLY A 74 -20.60 -11.16 -9.92
CA GLY A 74 -20.28 -9.77 -9.69
C GLY A 74 -19.96 -9.41 -8.26
N ASP A 75 -19.52 -10.38 -7.45
CA ASP A 75 -19.16 -10.18 -6.06
C ASP A 75 -17.78 -9.54 -5.91
N TYR A 76 -17.22 -9.01 -6.99
CA TYR A 76 -15.94 -8.34 -6.99
C TYR A 76 -16.05 -6.99 -7.66
N LEU A 77 -15.11 -6.09 -7.37
CA LEU A 77 -15.02 -4.80 -8.04
C LEU A 77 -14.51 -5.00 -9.46
N ASP A 78 -15.18 -4.36 -10.45
CA ASP A 78 -14.63 -4.32 -11.79
C ASP A 78 -13.45 -3.34 -11.85
N ALA A 79 -12.79 -3.24 -13.02
CA ALA A 79 -11.62 -2.39 -13.17
C ALA A 79 -11.91 -0.92 -12.89
N ASP A 80 -13.08 -0.44 -13.31
CA ASP A 80 -13.48 0.94 -13.09
C ASP A 80 -13.78 1.22 -11.63
N GLN A 81 -14.47 0.32 -10.96
CA GLN A 81 -14.76 0.43 -9.55
C GLN A 81 -13.47 0.40 -8.72
N LEU A 82 -12.54 -0.48 -9.06
CA LEU A 82 -11.26 -0.56 -8.39
C LEU A 82 -10.45 0.72 -8.59
N THR A 83 -10.39 1.23 -9.82
CA THR A 83 -9.71 2.49 -10.12
C THR A 83 -10.31 3.64 -9.34
N HIS A 84 -11.64 3.70 -9.28
CA HIS A 84 -12.34 4.73 -8.52
C HIS A 84 -12.01 4.65 -7.02
N ALA A 85 -12.03 3.45 -6.45
CA ALA A 85 -11.71 3.23 -5.05
C ALA A 85 -10.26 3.64 -4.75
N MET A 86 -9.33 3.34 -5.63
CA MET A 86 -7.92 3.72 -5.48
C MET A 86 -7.75 5.24 -5.56
N ARG A 87 -8.46 5.91 -6.44
CA ARG A 87 -8.44 7.38 -6.55
C ARG A 87 -9.00 8.04 -5.31
N GLU A 88 -10.09 7.52 -4.77
CA GLU A 88 -10.67 8.02 -3.53
C GLU A 88 -9.70 7.87 -2.36
N ALA A 89 -9.04 6.71 -2.24
CA ALA A 89 -8.03 6.49 -1.24
C ALA A 89 -6.85 7.46 -1.38
N GLY A 90 -6.43 7.73 -2.62
CA GLY A 90 -5.37 8.69 -2.91
C GLY A 90 -5.75 10.12 -2.53
N ARG A 91 -7.00 10.51 -2.75
CA ARG A 91 -7.49 11.83 -2.36
C ARG A 91 -7.54 11.99 -0.85
N LEU A 92 -7.98 10.95 -0.16
CA LEU A 92 -8.09 10.97 1.30
C LEU A 92 -6.70 10.98 1.96
N ALA A 93 -5.68 10.49 1.29
CA ALA A 93 -4.30 10.47 1.78
C ALA A 93 -3.57 11.81 1.65
N ARG A 94 -4.14 12.78 0.96
CA ARG A 94 -3.53 14.10 0.75
C ARG A 94 -3.87 15.09 1.84
#